data_3ddcf76a8e41b57560b13b36a60d0554
#
_entry.id   3ddcf76a8e41b57560b13b36a60d0554
#
_cell.length_a   1.000
_cell.length_b   1.000
_cell.length_c   1.000
_cell.angle_alpha   90.00
_cell.angle_beta   90.00
_cell.angle_gamma   90.00
#
_symmetry.space_group_name_H-M   'P 1'
#
loop_
_entity.id
_entity.type
_entity.pdbx_description
1 polymer ?
#
loop_
_entity_poly.entity_id
_entity_poly.type
_entity_poly.pdbx_seq_one_letter_code
_entity_poly.pdbx_strand_id
1 'polypeptide(L)'
;IKESEKVFLKDIKRPKYPIIFTKSSLSINSPYGEIPLRKDVSLELDWESELAIVIGKPGIHIKKEDAYDYIYGYMVLNDISARDIQRNHKQFFLGKSLPGACPIGPCIVSKDEISDPHNLHLSCKVNNVIKQDSNTKHQIFDIPTQIETISRSTYLVPGDIIATGTPSGVGFARTPPEFLKHGDIVECEIEKIGRITNKVVESTYQ
;
A
#
# COMPACT_ATOMS: atom_id res chain seq x y z
N ILE A 1 4.48 16.59 10.36
CA ILE A 1 4.71 15.44 11.28
C ILE A 1 4.36 15.94 12.67
N LYS A 2 3.31 15.40 13.28
CA LYS A 2 2.90 15.77 14.65
C LYS A 2 3.99 15.34 15.64
N GLU A 3 4.12 16.08 16.75
CA GLU A 3 5.19 15.90 17.74
C GLU A 3 5.27 14.48 18.33
N SER A 4 4.13 13.77 18.41
CA SER A 4 4.04 12.36 18.80
C SER A 4 4.71 11.38 17.82
N GLU A 5 4.71 11.68 16.52
CA GLU A 5 5.41 10.88 15.51
C GLU A 5 6.93 11.11 15.54
N LYS A 6 7.36 12.30 15.97
CA LYS A 6 8.80 12.61 16.15
C LYS A 6 9.46 11.76 17.24
N VAL A 7 8.72 11.33 18.25
CA VAL A 7 9.25 10.50 19.35
C VAL A 7 9.49 9.07 18.87
N PHE A 8 8.59 8.52 18.04
CA PHE A 8 8.75 7.17 17.47
C PHE A 8 9.81 7.11 16.35
N LEU A 9 9.99 8.22 15.61
CA LEU A 9 10.92 8.28 14.47
C LEU A 9 12.35 8.70 14.87
N LYS A 10 12.58 9.15 16.11
CA LYS A 10 13.90 9.63 16.57
C LYS A 10 15.01 8.58 16.50
N ASP A 11 14.68 7.29 16.52
CA ASP A 11 15.63 6.18 16.48
C ASP A 11 15.55 5.30 15.23
N ILE A 12 14.60 5.57 14.30
CA ILE A 12 14.50 4.80 13.07
C ILE A 12 15.48 5.39 12.05
N LYS A 13 16.68 4.84 12.00
CA LYS A 13 17.60 5.13 10.90
C LYS A 13 16.93 4.77 9.58
N ARG A 14 16.94 5.70 8.62
CA ARG A 14 16.47 5.42 7.25
C ARG A 14 17.11 4.10 6.78
N PRO A 15 16.31 3.11 6.36
CA PRO A 15 16.86 1.84 5.91
C PRO A 15 17.77 2.06 4.70
N LYS A 16 18.84 1.27 4.62
CA LYS A 16 19.80 1.36 3.50
C LYS A 16 19.19 0.85 2.19
N TYR A 17 18.25 -0.10 2.27
CA TYR A 17 17.59 -0.74 1.15
C TYR A 17 16.08 -0.77 1.37
N PRO A 18 15.25 -0.75 0.30
CA PRO A 18 13.82 -1.00 0.41
C PRO A 18 13.55 -2.36 1.05
N ILE A 19 12.56 -2.42 1.92
CA ILE A 19 12.05 -3.69 2.44
C ILE A 19 11.04 -4.21 1.43
N ILE A 20 11.36 -5.33 0.78
CA ILE A 20 10.53 -5.92 -0.27
C ILE A 20 9.88 -7.19 0.28
N PHE A 21 8.58 -7.29 0.08
CA PHE A 21 7.78 -8.48 0.36
C PHE A 21 6.69 -8.61 -0.72
N THR A 22 6.00 -9.72 -0.75
CA THR A 22 4.90 -9.96 -1.70
C THR A 22 3.58 -10.10 -0.97
N LYS A 23 2.48 -9.81 -1.68
CA LYS A 23 1.12 -10.20 -1.33
C LYS A 23 0.67 -11.33 -2.26
N SER A 24 -0.20 -12.19 -1.77
CA SER A 24 -0.86 -13.18 -2.63
C SER A 24 -1.74 -12.46 -3.66
N SER A 25 -1.75 -12.92 -4.90
CA SER A 25 -2.71 -12.46 -5.92
C SER A 25 -4.17 -12.68 -5.51
N LEU A 26 -4.42 -13.69 -4.66
CA LEU A 26 -5.74 -13.96 -4.09
C LEU A 26 -6.17 -12.96 -3.02
N SER A 27 -5.30 -12.06 -2.58
CA SER A 27 -5.65 -10.95 -1.69
C SER A 27 -6.27 -9.75 -2.43
N ILE A 28 -6.15 -9.70 -3.76
CA ILE A 28 -6.70 -8.59 -4.57
C ILE A 28 -8.21 -8.49 -4.36
N ASN A 29 -8.67 -7.24 -4.23
CA ASN A 29 -10.07 -6.92 -4.03
C ASN A 29 -10.49 -5.76 -4.95
N SER A 30 -11.77 -5.70 -5.24
CA SER A 30 -12.39 -4.61 -6.00
C SER A 30 -12.19 -3.26 -5.31
N PRO A 31 -12.15 -2.14 -6.08
CA PRO A 31 -12.11 -0.78 -5.51
C PRO A 31 -13.28 -0.45 -4.60
N TYR A 32 -14.38 -1.20 -4.69
CA TYR A 32 -15.61 -1.02 -3.90
C TYR A 32 -16.06 -2.31 -3.21
N GLY A 33 -15.21 -3.34 -3.20
CA GLY A 33 -15.49 -4.62 -2.54
C GLY A 33 -15.39 -4.51 -1.02
N GLU A 34 -16.00 -5.44 -0.33
CA GLU A 34 -15.90 -5.53 1.13
C GLU A 34 -14.52 -6.05 1.56
N ILE A 35 -13.98 -5.47 2.63
CA ILE A 35 -12.78 -5.99 3.29
C ILE A 35 -13.23 -7.01 4.33
N PRO A 36 -12.88 -8.30 4.18
CA PRO A 36 -13.28 -9.33 5.15
C PRO A 36 -12.51 -9.16 6.47
N LEU A 37 -13.26 -8.99 7.56
CA LEU A 37 -12.72 -8.99 8.92
C LEU A 37 -12.90 -10.39 9.52
N ARG A 38 -11.80 -11.10 9.68
CA ARG A 38 -11.72 -12.44 10.26
C ARG A 38 -11.19 -12.35 11.69
N LYS A 39 -12.08 -12.20 12.67
CA LYS A 39 -11.68 -12.08 14.08
C LYS A 39 -11.03 -13.34 14.64
N ASP A 40 -11.30 -14.49 14.05
CA ASP A 40 -10.64 -15.76 14.35
C ASP A 40 -9.20 -15.83 13.82
N VAL A 41 -8.83 -14.93 12.90
CA VAL A 41 -7.50 -14.86 12.28
C VAL A 41 -6.69 -13.68 12.81
N SER A 42 -7.30 -12.48 12.86
CA SER A 42 -6.64 -11.26 13.31
C SER A 42 -7.62 -10.28 13.96
N LEU A 43 -7.19 -9.64 15.02
CA LEU A 43 -7.90 -8.52 15.67
C LEU A 43 -7.26 -7.16 15.37
N GLU A 44 -6.20 -7.13 14.55
CA GLU A 44 -5.40 -5.93 14.30
C GLU A 44 -5.29 -5.62 12.80
N LEU A 45 -6.44 -5.57 12.10
CA LEU A 45 -6.48 -5.10 10.71
C LEU A 45 -6.24 -3.59 10.65
N ASP A 46 -5.30 -3.18 9.81
CA ASP A 46 -4.85 -1.81 9.64
C ASP A 46 -4.83 -1.39 8.17
N TRP A 47 -4.99 -0.11 7.91
CA TRP A 47 -5.00 0.52 6.58
C TRP A 47 -3.62 1.01 6.17
N GLU A 48 -3.35 0.97 4.88
CA GLU A 48 -2.15 1.53 4.25
C GLU A 48 -2.48 2.05 2.84
N SER A 49 -2.76 3.35 2.71
CA SER A 49 -2.96 3.97 1.39
C SER A 49 -1.63 4.10 0.67
N GLU A 50 -1.55 3.58 -0.56
CA GLU A 50 -0.33 3.54 -1.36
C GLU A 50 -0.59 3.89 -2.82
N LEU A 51 0.36 4.58 -3.45
CA LEU A 51 0.47 4.59 -4.90
C LEU A 51 0.92 3.20 -5.36
N ALA A 52 0.24 2.62 -6.33
CA ALA A 52 0.65 1.38 -6.96
C ALA A 52 1.08 1.63 -8.41
N ILE A 53 2.15 0.97 -8.82
CA ILE A 53 2.68 0.96 -10.19
C ILE A 53 2.23 -0.33 -10.86
N VAL A 54 1.79 -0.23 -12.10
CA VAL A 54 1.52 -1.38 -12.97
C VAL A 54 2.64 -1.50 -13.99
N ILE A 55 3.29 -2.64 -14.05
CA ILE A 55 4.34 -2.91 -15.04
C ILE A 55 3.70 -3.21 -16.40
N GLY A 56 4.25 -2.62 -17.44
CA GLY A 56 3.76 -2.76 -18.82
C GLY A 56 4.72 -3.46 -19.78
N LYS A 57 5.98 -3.67 -19.34
CA LYS A 57 7.03 -4.23 -20.19
C LYS A 57 7.86 -5.22 -19.39
N PRO A 58 8.18 -6.41 -19.92
CA PRO A 58 8.99 -7.38 -19.20
C PRO A 58 10.44 -6.92 -19.06
N GLY A 59 11.07 -7.19 -17.92
CA GLY A 59 12.47 -6.84 -17.70
C GLY A 59 13.10 -7.44 -16.47
N ILE A 60 14.42 -7.50 -16.47
CA ILE A 60 15.29 -7.84 -15.37
C ILE A 60 16.53 -6.93 -15.44
N HIS A 61 17.16 -6.66 -14.31
CA HIS A 61 18.30 -5.73 -14.22
C HIS A 61 18.00 -4.33 -14.81
N ILE A 62 16.77 -3.85 -14.59
CA ILE A 62 16.33 -2.54 -15.08
C ILE A 62 17.10 -1.47 -14.30
N LYS A 63 17.73 -0.55 -15.03
CA LYS A 63 18.42 0.59 -14.43
C LYS A 63 17.42 1.69 -14.07
N LYS A 64 17.80 2.54 -13.10
CA LYS A 64 16.96 3.66 -12.67
C LYS A 64 16.56 4.60 -13.81
N GLU A 65 17.50 4.91 -14.68
CA GLU A 65 17.29 5.81 -15.84
C GLU A 65 16.23 5.28 -16.79
N ASP A 66 16.04 3.94 -16.88
CA ASP A 66 15.11 3.28 -17.77
C ASP A 66 13.77 2.90 -17.09
N ALA A 67 13.65 3.08 -15.76
CA ALA A 67 12.56 2.53 -14.95
C ALA A 67 11.16 2.93 -15.45
N TYR A 68 10.98 4.19 -15.87
CA TYR A 68 9.70 4.68 -16.34
C TYR A 68 9.25 4.06 -17.68
N ASP A 69 10.17 3.55 -18.49
CA ASP A 69 9.85 2.85 -19.73
C ASP A 69 9.11 1.52 -19.50
N TYR A 70 9.26 0.96 -18.29
CA TYR A 70 8.63 -0.30 -17.89
C TYR A 70 7.26 -0.11 -17.22
N ILE A 71 6.87 1.12 -16.91
CA ILE A 71 5.60 1.42 -16.29
C ILE A 71 4.50 1.56 -17.35
N TYR A 72 3.37 0.86 -17.14
CA TYR A 72 2.14 1.05 -17.87
C TYR A 72 1.32 2.21 -17.33
N GLY A 73 1.14 2.24 -16.00
CA GLY A 73 0.34 3.24 -15.34
C GLY A 73 0.34 3.09 -13.82
N TYR A 74 -0.59 3.82 -13.20
CA TYR A 74 -0.70 3.96 -11.75
C TYR A 74 -2.13 3.71 -11.29
N MET A 75 -2.28 3.26 -10.04
CA MET A 75 -3.58 3.13 -9.38
C MET A 75 -3.47 3.35 -7.88
N VAL A 76 -4.62 3.47 -7.21
CA VAL A 76 -4.69 3.46 -5.75
C VAL A 76 -4.65 2.01 -5.26
N LEU A 77 -3.95 1.78 -4.16
CA LEU A 77 -3.90 0.51 -3.46
C LEU A 77 -4.05 0.75 -1.95
N ASN A 78 -4.80 -0.12 -1.30
CA ASN A 78 -4.83 -0.19 0.17
C ASN A 78 -4.19 -1.51 0.60
N ASP A 79 -2.96 -1.44 1.15
CA ASP A 79 -2.22 -2.61 1.63
C ASP A 79 -2.67 -3.02 3.04
N ILE A 80 -3.92 -3.52 3.13
CA ILE A 80 -4.49 -3.98 4.40
C ILE A 80 -3.54 -4.98 5.06
N SER A 81 -3.30 -4.75 6.36
CA SER A 81 -2.27 -5.44 7.14
C SER A 81 -2.85 -6.00 8.43
N ALA A 82 -2.66 -7.30 8.67
CA ALA A 82 -2.91 -7.93 9.97
C ALA A 82 -1.64 -7.82 10.83
N ARG A 83 -1.60 -6.82 11.71
CA ARG A 83 -0.38 -6.44 12.44
C ARG A 83 0.10 -7.49 13.44
N ASP A 84 -0.82 -8.15 14.12
CA ASP A 84 -0.54 -9.27 15.03
C ASP A 84 0.15 -10.43 14.28
N ILE A 85 -0.38 -10.83 13.12
CA ILE A 85 0.23 -11.87 12.28
C ILE A 85 1.62 -11.42 11.80
N GLN A 86 1.74 -10.17 11.34
CA GLN A 86 3.00 -9.62 10.87
C GLN A 86 4.10 -9.67 11.95
N ARG A 87 3.75 -9.33 13.22
CA ARG A 87 4.68 -9.40 14.36
C ARG A 87 5.04 -10.84 14.72
N ASN A 88 4.04 -11.72 14.78
CA ASN A 88 4.21 -13.10 15.22
C ASN A 88 5.10 -13.91 14.29
N HIS A 89 5.01 -13.68 12.98
CA HIS A 89 5.71 -14.47 11.97
C HIS A 89 7.01 -13.83 11.46
N LYS A 90 7.31 -12.59 11.83
CA LYS A 90 8.49 -11.82 11.39
C LYS A 90 8.59 -11.58 9.87
N GLN A 91 7.93 -12.41 9.06
CA GLN A 91 7.77 -12.25 7.61
C GLN A 91 6.40 -11.63 7.32
N PHE A 92 6.33 -10.72 6.35
CA PHE A 92 5.12 -9.92 6.14
C PHE A 92 4.04 -10.65 5.34
N PHE A 93 4.43 -11.65 4.55
CA PHE A 93 3.53 -12.33 3.61
C PHE A 93 2.18 -12.72 4.20
N LEU A 94 2.15 -13.45 5.33
CA LEU A 94 0.90 -13.92 5.93
C LEU A 94 0.01 -12.76 6.41
N GLY A 95 0.59 -11.77 7.07
CA GLY A 95 -0.14 -10.58 7.56
C GLY A 95 -0.61 -9.64 6.44
N LYS A 96 -0.07 -9.79 5.23
CA LYS A 96 -0.34 -8.96 4.06
C LYS A 96 -1.16 -9.68 2.97
N SER A 97 -1.47 -10.97 3.14
CA SER A 97 -2.07 -11.81 2.10
C SER A 97 -3.42 -12.41 2.47
N LEU A 98 -4.11 -11.83 3.44
CA LEU A 98 -5.48 -12.25 3.75
C LEU A 98 -6.39 -12.05 2.51
N PRO A 99 -7.33 -12.96 2.23
CA PRO A 99 -8.26 -12.78 1.12
C PRO A 99 -9.00 -11.44 1.20
N GLY A 100 -9.05 -10.72 0.08
CA GLY A 100 -9.68 -9.39 0.02
C GLY A 100 -8.91 -8.25 0.71
N ALA A 101 -7.71 -8.49 1.22
CA ALA A 101 -6.88 -7.52 1.94
C ALA A 101 -6.01 -6.64 1.03
N CYS A 102 -6.37 -6.51 -0.25
CA CYS A 102 -5.67 -5.66 -1.20
C CYS A 102 -6.66 -4.98 -2.17
N PRO A 103 -7.51 -4.07 -1.70
CA PRO A 103 -8.32 -3.25 -2.58
C PRO A 103 -7.43 -2.42 -3.51
N ILE A 104 -7.73 -2.46 -4.82
CA ILE A 104 -7.00 -1.73 -5.86
C ILE A 104 -7.96 -1.06 -6.84
N GLY A 105 -7.54 0.02 -7.46
CA GLY A 105 -8.29 0.73 -8.50
C GLY A 105 -8.27 2.25 -8.32
N PRO A 106 -9.36 2.99 -8.63
CA PRO A 106 -10.59 2.53 -9.29
C PRO A 106 -10.36 2.13 -10.75
N CYS A 107 -9.28 2.64 -11.34
CA CYS A 107 -8.81 2.36 -12.70
C CYS A 107 -7.27 2.41 -12.72
N ILE A 108 -6.68 2.00 -13.82
CA ILE A 108 -5.27 2.26 -14.11
C ILE A 108 -5.22 3.54 -14.95
N VAL A 109 -4.58 4.58 -14.42
CA VAL A 109 -4.28 5.80 -15.15
C VAL A 109 -2.95 5.61 -15.87
N SER A 110 -2.91 5.86 -17.16
CA SER A 110 -1.70 5.65 -17.97
C SER A 110 -0.56 6.56 -17.49
N LYS A 111 0.68 6.12 -17.66
CA LYS A 111 1.84 6.90 -17.23
C LYS A 111 1.92 8.28 -17.91
N ASP A 112 1.38 8.40 -19.12
CA ASP A 112 1.43 9.62 -19.92
C ASP A 112 0.48 10.70 -19.38
N GLU A 113 -0.54 10.30 -18.60
CA GLU A 113 -1.48 11.22 -17.94
C GLU A 113 -0.94 11.75 -16.60
N ILE A 114 0.06 11.08 -16.01
CA ILE A 114 0.69 11.46 -14.74
C ILE A 114 2.09 12.02 -15.01
N SER A 115 2.18 13.32 -15.17
CA SER A 115 3.45 14.00 -15.50
C SER A 115 4.53 13.87 -14.42
N ASP A 116 4.13 13.75 -13.15
CA ASP A 116 5.05 13.57 -12.02
C ASP A 116 4.40 12.68 -10.95
N PRO A 117 4.71 11.37 -10.93
CA PRO A 117 4.18 10.44 -9.93
C PRO A 117 4.78 10.67 -8.53
N HIS A 118 5.83 11.48 -8.41
CA HIS A 118 6.42 11.86 -7.12
C HIS A 118 5.85 13.15 -6.54
N ASN A 119 4.77 13.69 -7.12
CA ASN A 119 4.10 14.86 -6.58
C ASN A 119 2.58 14.73 -6.64
N LEU A 120 2.07 13.65 -6.08
CA LEU A 120 0.65 13.39 -5.96
C LEU A 120 0.25 13.43 -4.48
N HIS A 121 -0.80 14.17 -4.15
CA HIS A 121 -1.42 14.09 -2.83
C HIS A 121 -2.06 12.71 -2.66
N LEU A 122 -1.87 12.09 -1.48
CA LEU A 122 -2.56 10.86 -1.13
C LEU A 122 -3.12 10.94 0.29
N SER A 123 -4.28 10.33 0.49
CA SER A 123 -4.94 10.31 1.78
C SER A 123 -5.63 8.97 2.07
N CYS A 124 -5.81 8.70 3.35
CA CYS A 124 -6.69 7.64 3.83
C CYS A 124 -7.65 8.22 4.87
N LYS A 125 -8.94 7.87 4.75
CA LYS A 125 -9.96 8.15 5.74
C LYS A 125 -10.57 6.85 6.26
N VAL A 126 -10.90 6.84 7.54
CA VAL A 126 -11.74 5.80 8.14
C VAL A 126 -12.94 6.51 8.77
N ASN A 127 -14.16 6.16 8.34
CA ASN A 127 -15.41 6.79 8.77
C ASN A 127 -15.39 8.32 8.63
N ASN A 128 -14.94 8.82 7.47
CA ASN A 128 -14.76 10.26 7.16
C ASN A 128 -13.69 10.98 8.01
N VAL A 129 -12.97 10.28 8.89
CA VAL A 129 -11.85 10.86 9.67
C VAL A 129 -10.55 10.62 8.94
N ILE A 130 -9.81 11.68 8.64
CA ILE A 130 -8.51 11.60 7.99
C ILE A 130 -7.53 10.85 8.92
N LYS A 131 -6.98 9.77 8.43
CA LYS A 131 -5.98 8.94 9.11
C LYS A 131 -4.57 9.14 8.52
N GLN A 132 -4.49 9.21 7.20
CA GLN A 132 -3.25 9.53 6.48
C GLN A 132 -3.50 10.72 5.57
N ASP A 133 -2.53 11.61 5.49
CA ASP A 133 -2.56 12.82 4.65
C ASP A 133 -1.12 13.19 4.30
N SER A 134 -0.73 12.98 3.05
CA SER A 134 0.65 13.08 2.62
C SER A 134 0.77 13.37 1.12
N ASN A 135 1.99 13.27 0.61
CA ASN A 135 2.31 13.41 -0.80
C ASN A 135 3.39 12.40 -1.18
N THR A 136 3.33 11.85 -2.39
CA THR A 136 4.28 10.85 -2.90
C THR A 136 5.74 11.34 -2.92
N LYS A 137 5.98 12.66 -2.90
CA LYS A 137 7.34 13.24 -2.77
C LYS A 137 8.06 12.86 -1.47
N HIS A 138 7.32 12.34 -0.48
CA HIS A 138 7.88 11.91 0.81
C HIS A 138 8.30 10.44 0.82
N GLN A 139 8.21 9.73 -0.30
CA GLN A 139 8.73 8.37 -0.41
C GLN A 139 10.21 8.31 -0.01
N ILE A 140 10.57 7.32 0.81
CA ILE A 140 11.96 7.11 1.25
C ILE A 140 12.83 6.67 0.08
N PHE A 141 12.29 5.79 -0.76
CA PHE A 141 12.88 5.33 -2.01
C PHE A 141 11.95 5.71 -3.16
N ASP A 142 12.48 6.37 -4.15
CA ASP A 142 11.74 6.74 -5.36
C ASP A 142 11.37 5.52 -6.21
N ILE A 143 10.43 5.69 -7.11
CA ILE A 143 9.94 4.64 -8.01
C ILE A 143 11.09 3.99 -8.78
N PRO A 144 12.02 4.74 -9.41
CA PRO A 144 13.16 4.15 -10.09
C PRO A 144 14.03 3.26 -9.21
N THR A 145 14.28 3.67 -7.95
CA THR A 145 15.05 2.86 -6.99
C THR A 145 14.33 1.56 -6.65
N GLN A 146 13.01 1.60 -6.49
CA GLN A 146 12.21 0.41 -6.19
C GLN A 146 12.26 -0.59 -7.36
N ILE A 147 12.02 -0.13 -8.59
CA ILE A 147 12.06 -0.96 -9.80
C ILE A 147 13.47 -1.56 -9.99
N GLU A 148 14.53 -0.76 -9.88
CA GLU A 148 15.91 -1.26 -9.96
C GLU A 148 16.17 -2.32 -8.90
N THR A 149 15.76 -2.07 -7.65
CA THR A 149 16.00 -2.99 -6.54
C THR A 149 15.31 -4.33 -6.75
N ILE A 150 14.03 -4.32 -7.14
CA ILE A 150 13.24 -5.54 -7.37
C ILE A 150 13.79 -6.30 -8.58
N SER A 151 14.01 -5.59 -9.69
CA SER A 151 14.43 -6.22 -10.95
C SER A 151 15.89 -6.73 -10.92
N ARG A 152 16.66 -6.40 -9.89
CA ARG A 152 18.03 -6.92 -9.74
C ARG A 152 18.06 -8.44 -9.53
N SER A 153 17.04 -8.99 -8.90
CA SER A 153 16.96 -10.42 -8.56
C SER A 153 15.66 -11.10 -9.03
N THR A 154 14.68 -10.35 -9.49
CA THR A 154 13.36 -10.85 -9.87
C THR A 154 12.97 -10.32 -11.24
N TYR A 155 12.43 -11.18 -12.10
CA TYR A 155 11.80 -10.72 -13.34
C TYR A 155 10.55 -9.90 -13.03
N LEU A 156 10.39 -8.77 -13.72
CA LEU A 156 9.12 -8.03 -13.78
C LEU A 156 8.44 -8.35 -15.10
N VAL A 157 7.14 -8.58 -15.04
CA VAL A 157 6.33 -8.90 -16.23
C VAL A 157 5.11 -7.97 -16.32
N PRO A 158 4.55 -7.76 -17.51
CA PRO A 158 3.34 -6.95 -17.67
C PRO A 158 2.22 -7.46 -16.75
N GLY A 159 1.61 -6.53 -16.01
CA GLY A 159 0.57 -6.82 -15.03
C GLY A 159 1.08 -7.00 -13.59
N ASP A 160 2.39 -7.06 -13.36
CA ASP A 160 2.92 -6.98 -12.00
C ASP A 160 2.56 -5.62 -11.38
N ILE A 161 2.18 -5.66 -10.10
CA ILE A 161 1.80 -4.48 -9.33
C ILE A 161 2.84 -4.27 -8.22
N ILE A 162 3.40 -3.07 -8.15
CA ILE A 162 4.33 -2.66 -7.10
C ILE A 162 3.64 -1.61 -6.23
N ALA A 163 3.33 -1.97 -5.00
CA ALA A 163 2.92 -1.05 -3.95
C ALA A 163 4.15 -0.28 -3.46
N THR A 164 4.08 1.06 -3.46
CA THR A 164 5.29 1.89 -3.30
C THR A 164 5.58 2.31 -1.86
N GLY A 165 4.77 1.86 -0.93
CA GLY A 165 4.91 2.18 0.49
C GLY A 165 3.93 3.25 0.97
N THR A 166 3.48 3.08 2.20
CA THR A 166 2.47 3.92 2.83
C THR A 166 3.10 5.05 3.67
N PRO A 167 2.47 6.23 3.73
CA PRO A 167 2.92 7.31 4.61
C PRO A 167 2.56 7.03 6.08
N SER A 168 3.00 7.94 6.97
CA SER A 168 2.59 7.97 8.37
C SER A 168 1.06 8.05 8.54
N GLY A 169 0.57 7.65 9.72
CA GLY A 169 -0.85 7.70 10.07
C GLY A 169 -1.56 6.34 10.03
N VAL A 170 -0.81 5.25 9.86
CA VAL A 170 -1.31 3.88 10.02
C VAL A 170 -1.80 3.63 11.45
N GLY A 171 -2.76 2.73 11.59
CA GLY A 171 -3.47 2.52 12.85
C GLY A 171 -2.59 2.01 13.99
N PHE A 172 -1.71 1.05 13.72
CA PHE A 172 -0.85 0.47 14.76
C PHE A 172 0.13 1.46 15.39
N ALA A 173 0.49 2.53 14.67
CA ALA A 173 1.42 3.56 15.13
C ALA A 173 0.73 4.72 15.87
N ARG A 174 -0.59 4.67 16.03
CA ARG A 174 -1.36 5.69 16.76
C ARG A 174 -1.29 5.46 18.26
N THR A 175 -1.62 6.49 19.04
CA THR A 175 -1.66 6.39 20.49
C THR A 175 -3.04 6.86 20.99
N PRO A 176 -3.89 5.94 21.49
CA PRO A 176 -3.73 4.47 21.45
C PRO A 176 -3.77 3.90 20.02
N PRO A 177 -3.27 2.66 19.79
CA PRO A 177 -3.40 2.00 18.50
C PRO A 177 -4.87 1.86 18.07
N GLU A 178 -5.12 2.02 16.75
CA GLU A 178 -6.46 1.90 16.15
C GLU A 178 -6.45 0.81 15.08
N PHE A 179 -7.48 -0.03 15.09
CA PHE A 179 -7.65 -1.10 14.09
C PHE A 179 -9.07 -1.08 13.52
N LEU A 180 -9.20 -1.58 12.30
CA LEU A 180 -10.45 -1.66 11.59
C LEU A 180 -11.46 -2.58 12.29
N LYS A 181 -12.72 -2.17 12.26
CA LYS A 181 -13.84 -2.88 12.89
C LYS A 181 -14.95 -3.12 11.87
N HIS A 182 -15.81 -4.09 12.17
CA HIS A 182 -17.01 -4.31 11.38
C HIS A 182 -17.83 -3.02 11.24
N GLY A 183 -18.22 -2.71 10.01
CA GLY A 183 -18.97 -1.50 9.65
C GLY A 183 -18.13 -0.29 9.28
N ASP A 184 -16.82 -0.30 9.54
CA ASP A 184 -15.94 0.80 9.14
C ASP A 184 -15.92 0.95 7.62
N ILE A 185 -15.86 2.21 7.17
CA ILE A 185 -15.67 2.59 5.77
C ILE A 185 -14.26 3.14 5.62
N VAL A 186 -13.44 2.51 4.78
CA VAL A 186 -12.08 2.94 4.46
C VAL A 186 -12.06 3.56 3.07
N GLU A 187 -11.55 4.77 2.95
CA GLU A 187 -11.38 5.48 1.69
C GLU A 187 -9.90 5.79 1.50
N CYS A 188 -9.31 5.30 0.41
CA CYS A 188 -7.97 5.70 -0.02
C CYS A 188 -8.09 6.49 -1.31
N GLU A 189 -7.45 7.67 -1.37
CA GLU A 189 -7.53 8.58 -2.51
C GLU A 189 -6.15 9.07 -2.90
N ILE A 190 -5.90 9.11 -4.21
CA ILE A 190 -4.68 9.68 -4.79
C ILE A 190 -5.07 10.66 -5.87
N GLU A 191 -4.49 11.84 -5.78
CA GLU A 191 -4.68 12.93 -6.75
C GLU A 191 -4.49 12.44 -8.19
N LYS A 192 -5.37 12.86 -9.10
CA LYS A 192 -5.39 12.50 -10.54
C LYS A 192 -5.67 11.02 -10.84
N ILE A 193 -5.73 10.14 -9.85
CA ILE A 193 -6.01 8.72 -10.06
C ILE A 193 -7.42 8.38 -9.62
N GLY A 194 -7.84 8.90 -8.46
CA GLY A 194 -9.18 8.65 -7.95
C GLY A 194 -9.18 8.06 -6.54
N ARG A 195 -10.31 7.43 -6.20
CA ARG A 195 -10.57 6.93 -4.86
C ARG A 195 -11.15 5.52 -4.90
N ILE A 196 -10.71 4.70 -3.97
CA ILE A 196 -11.31 3.42 -3.63
C ILE A 196 -12.02 3.55 -2.29
N THR A 197 -13.16 2.86 -2.13
CA THR A 197 -13.99 2.94 -0.92
C THR A 197 -14.47 1.55 -0.54
N ASN A 198 -14.07 1.07 0.62
CA ASN A 198 -14.30 -0.30 1.03
C ASN A 198 -14.93 -0.36 2.42
N LYS A 199 -16.00 -1.15 2.56
CA LYS A 199 -16.63 -1.43 3.85
C LYS A 199 -15.97 -2.65 4.48
N VAL A 200 -15.66 -2.56 5.76
CA VAL A 200 -15.16 -3.69 6.56
C VAL A 200 -16.33 -4.53 7.05
N VAL A 201 -16.31 -5.81 6.71
CA VAL A 201 -17.42 -6.73 7.02
C VAL A 201 -16.89 -7.97 7.72
N GLU A 202 -17.48 -8.28 8.88
CA GLU A 202 -17.17 -9.53 9.58
C GLU A 202 -17.54 -10.73 8.70
N SER A 203 -16.59 -11.61 8.48
CA SER A 203 -16.74 -12.75 7.58
C SER A 203 -16.24 -14.03 8.26
N THR A 204 -16.96 -15.10 8.04
CA THR A 204 -16.54 -16.47 8.38
C THR A 204 -16.45 -17.25 7.07
N TYR A 205 -15.27 -17.77 6.72
CA TYR A 205 -15.20 -18.76 5.64
C TYR A 205 -15.72 -20.10 6.20
N GLN A 206 -16.64 -20.70 5.52
CA GLN A 206 -17.01 -22.10 5.72
C GLN A 206 -16.01 -22.99 4.99
#